data_85655daa4f0b867f3b3ca3476e1a63ef
#
_entry.id   85655daa4f0b867f3b3ca3476e1a63ef
#
_cell.length_a   1.000
_cell.length_b   1.000
_cell.length_c   1.000
_cell.angle_alpha   90.00
_cell.angle_beta   90.00
_cell.angle_gamma   90.00
#
_symmetry.space_group_name_H-M   'P 1'
#
loop_
_entity.id
_entity.type
_entity.pdbx_description
1 polymer ?
#
loop_
_entity_poly.entity_id
_entity_poly.type
_entity_poly.pdbx_seq_one_letter_code
_entity_poly.pdbx_strand_id
1 'polypeptide(L)'
;MFGWWTDFSKKEKYMALIVFFGFLFKYNYLLFRIFYVPSILGGLLRNLGLALVLIFFILPLIRGKRGRRWVFIGYILFSIIFMANYWYNAYFGNYLSFSDMIMGQGTGRFSIVEVLFRHIISLVDILFILDIILLSGLYIKNDFKKKKYFFKKEFSGFNKVRKTVLLLVIVIIFSQILITSSLLGGYTPGELYREGTAYFVNVYGFIPLYFVEMYAYLAPYQLQPDKAAPPWEERRLDGESVVSGKPNIIVIQWESLDEKLINYDYNGQKPVPFTSTLLEESLYFNNFYAQHVNGSFDADFSFLTSLYPVNRNYAYRENRLEEFSSLVRILNEQGYSTLAFHGNDREFFHRNKAFPELGFDRFYARDDYSLEDTYMEVEKTTLGINDYDFFKQSLDFIDQTEQPFFGFFITVTSHTPFDFYPPEEQVEAFKDIDNQLVEDFFHSIAFTDKALEMFFSELEARGLKEDTLFLIYSDHESAIEEEEYTSFRDFNLERNIKQPHHIPLIIKHPDIEPGIINTTGTITDLAPTILDLLGIRNIPDEFAGWSLLEEKERPVLFLHEAPQILYRDQLYIIEQDEFIRVGYREQTGKQEVDFSEEQKSDIYATIDYMRQLFFMDRRRH
;
A
#
# COMPACT_ATOMS: atom_id res chain seq x y z
N MET A 1 -1.47 31.29 -40.51
CA MET A 1 -1.56 31.07 -39.06
C MET A 1 -0.23 31.04 -38.32
N PHE A 2 0.92 30.86 -38.94
CA PHE A 2 2.24 30.67 -38.30
C PHE A 2 3.23 31.84 -38.43
N GLY A 3 2.80 33.02 -38.84
CA GLY A 3 3.72 34.18 -39.02
C GLY A 3 4.47 34.62 -37.76
N TRP A 4 3.89 34.40 -36.58
CA TRP A 4 4.50 34.73 -35.28
C TRP A 4 5.63 33.79 -34.86
N TRP A 5 5.70 32.56 -35.41
CA TRP A 5 6.78 31.60 -35.14
C TRP A 5 8.11 32.04 -35.77
N THR A 6 8.04 32.78 -36.87
CA THR A 6 9.23 33.30 -37.57
C THR A 6 10.00 34.30 -36.74
N ASP A 7 9.36 35.00 -35.80
CA ASP A 7 9.95 36.05 -34.94
C ASP A 7 10.81 35.48 -33.79
N PHE A 8 10.71 34.17 -33.52
CA PHE A 8 11.53 33.52 -32.50
C PHE A 8 12.92 33.22 -33.01
N SER A 9 13.95 33.45 -32.18
CA SER A 9 15.31 32.97 -32.46
C SER A 9 15.36 31.44 -32.53
N LYS A 10 16.38 30.90 -33.21
CA LYS A 10 16.57 29.43 -33.27
C LYS A 10 16.62 28.80 -31.88
N LYS A 11 17.29 29.44 -30.90
CA LYS A 11 17.40 28.95 -29.52
C LYS A 11 16.04 28.92 -28.79
N GLU A 12 15.23 29.96 -28.96
CA GLU A 12 13.87 30.00 -28.38
C GLU A 12 12.98 28.90 -28.96
N LYS A 13 13.10 28.66 -30.29
CA LYS A 13 12.41 27.54 -30.95
C LYS A 13 12.83 26.20 -30.38
N TYR A 14 14.16 25.97 -30.24
CA TYR A 14 14.66 24.71 -29.66
C TYR A 14 14.21 24.54 -28.22
N MET A 15 14.25 25.59 -27.39
CA MET A 15 13.76 25.54 -26.02
C MET A 15 12.27 25.15 -25.97
N ALA A 16 11.43 25.76 -26.81
CA ALA A 16 10.01 25.43 -26.91
C ALA A 16 9.79 23.96 -27.33
N LEU A 17 10.53 23.50 -28.34
CA LEU A 17 10.42 22.13 -28.86
C LEU A 17 10.88 21.09 -27.82
N ILE A 18 11.98 21.34 -27.11
CA ILE A 18 12.47 20.42 -26.05
C ILE A 18 11.42 20.29 -24.96
N VAL A 19 10.87 21.43 -24.48
CA VAL A 19 9.85 21.39 -23.43
C VAL A 19 8.59 20.70 -23.94
N PHE A 20 8.16 20.94 -25.17
CA PHE A 20 6.99 20.31 -25.75
C PHE A 20 7.14 18.80 -25.89
N PHE A 21 8.20 18.34 -26.54
CA PHE A 21 8.40 16.92 -26.78
C PHE A 21 8.78 16.17 -25.50
N GLY A 22 9.56 16.78 -24.61
CA GLY A 22 9.91 16.18 -23.33
C GLY A 22 8.69 16.02 -22.42
N PHE A 23 7.80 17.03 -22.36
CA PHE A 23 6.53 16.93 -21.65
C PHE A 23 5.65 15.82 -22.26
N LEU A 24 5.47 15.83 -23.57
CA LEU A 24 4.64 14.86 -24.28
C LEU A 24 5.17 13.43 -24.11
N PHE A 25 6.48 13.24 -24.19
CA PHE A 25 7.13 11.95 -23.97
C PHE A 25 6.85 11.42 -22.54
N LYS A 26 7.13 12.23 -21.53
CA LYS A 26 6.93 11.86 -20.11
C LYS A 26 5.46 11.53 -19.82
N TYR A 27 4.54 12.36 -20.27
CA TYR A 27 3.09 12.12 -20.07
C TYR A 27 2.59 10.87 -20.77
N ASN A 28 3.03 10.61 -22.01
CA ASN A 28 2.65 9.40 -22.72
C ASN A 28 3.31 8.16 -22.14
N TYR A 29 4.54 8.28 -21.64
CA TYR A 29 5.21 7.16 -21.00
C TYR A 29 4.44 6.68 -19.77
N LEU A 30 4.01 7.60 -18.89
CA LEU A 30 3.14 7.25 -17.77
C LEU A 30 1.82 6.63 -18.24
N LEU A 31 1.21 7.15 -19.31
CA LEU A 31 -0.01 6.58 -19.87
C LEU A 31 0.16 5.13 -20.30
N PHE A 32 1.28 4.79 -20.95
CA PHE A 32 1.56 3.42 -21.40
C PHE A 32 1.96 2.47 -20.28
N ARG A 33 2.54 2.99 -19.19
CA ARG A 33 2.87 2.16 -18.04
C ARG A 33 1.65 1.76 -17.23
N ILE A 34 0.61 2.55 -17.27
CA ILE A 34 -0.67 2.26 -16.63
C ILE A 34 -1.53 1.55 -17.67
N PHE A 35 -1.55 0.23 -17.62
CA PHE A 35 -2.23 -0.60 -18.64
C PHE A 35 -3.75 -0.41 -18.69
N TYR A 36 -4.34 0.22 -17.69
CA TYR A 36 -5.78 0.45 -17.66
C TYR A 36 -6.16 1.79 -18.30
N VAL A 37 -6.23 1.82 -19.60
CA VAL A 37 -6.67 3.02 -20.35
C VAL A 37 -7.95 2.66 -21.11
N PRO A 38 -9.11 3.20 -20.71
CA PRO A 38 -10.37 2.99 -21.44
C PRO A 38 -10.26 3.35 -22.93
N SER A 39 -9.34 4.26 -23.27
CA SER A 39 -9.01 4.63 -24.64
C SER A 39 -7.58 5.19 -24.74
N ILE A 40 -6.65 4.39 -25.26
CA ILE A 40 -5.27 4.84 -25.54
C ILE A 40 -5.30 6.09 -26.44
N LEU A 41 -6.13 6.10 -27.48
CA LEU A 41 -6.27 7.23 -28.39
C LEU A 41 -6.76 8.49 -27.65
N GLY A 42 -7.75 8.34 -26.76
CA GLY A 42 -8.26 9.43 -25.93
C GLY A 42 -7.18 10.01 -25.02
N GLY A 43 -6.38 9.16 -24.37
CA GLY A 43 -5.25 9.54 -23.54
C GLY A 43 -4.15 10.29 -24.31
N LEU A 44 -3.78 9.80 -25.49
CA LEU A 44 -2.80 10.44 -26.37
C LEU A 44 -3.28 11.82 -26.84
N LEU A 45 -4.54 11.94 -27.26
CA LEU A 45 -5.13 13.22 -27.68
C LEU A 45 -5.20 14.23 -26.52
N ARG A 46 -5.58 13.77 -25.33
CA ARG A 46 -5.55 14.59 -24.10
C ARG A 46 -4.14 15.12 -23.84
N ASN A 47 -3.13 14.23 -23.82
CA ASN A 47 -1.75 14.60 -23.52
C ASN A 47 -1.19 15.58 -24.56
N LEU A 48 -1.53 15.39 -25.84
CA LEU A 48 -1.21 16.34 -26.90
C LEU A 48 -1.88 17.70 -26.65
N GLY A 49 -3.15 17.70 -26.28
CA GLY A 49 -3.90 18.92 -25.93
C GLY A 49 -3.24 19.67 -24.78
N LEU A 50 -2.89 18.97 -23.69
CA LEU A 50 -2.18 19.56 -22.54
C LEU A 50 -0.81 20.13 -22.94
N ALA A 51 -0.04 19.42 -23.77
CA ALA A 51 1.26 19.89 -24.26
C ALA A 51 1.12 21.15 -25.14
N LEU A 52 0.09 21.23 -25.99
CA LEU A 52 -0.19 22.42 -26.79
C LEU A 52 -0.59 23.63 -25.94
N VAL A 53 -1.39 23.39 -24.89
CA VAL A 53 -1.74 24.42 -23.91
C VAL A 53 -0.50 24.92 -23.17
N LEU A 54 0.30 24.01 -22.66
CA LEU A 54 1.54 24.33 -21.95
C LEU A 54 2.45 25.20 -22.83
N ILE A 55 2.68 24.78 -24.08
CA ILE A 55 3.57 25.52 -24.99
C ILE A 55 3.01 26.90 -25.31
N PHE A 56 1.69 27.03 -25.47
CA PHE A 56 1.04 28.31 -25.69
C PHE A 56 1.33 29.31 -24.55
N PHE A 57 1.28 28.89 -23.30
CA PHE A 57 1.63 29.73 -22.15
C PHE A 57 3.13 29.99 -22.02
N ILE A 58 3.98 29.06 -22.42
CA ILE A 58 5.43 29.15 -22.32
C ILE A 58 6.01 30.09 -23.40
N LEU A 59 5.47 30.08 -24.61
CA LEU A 59 6.01 30.86 -25.73
C LEU A 59 6.22 32.36 -25.45
N PRO A 60 5.28 33.09 -24.85
CA PRO A 60 5.53 34.48 -24.47
C PRO A 60 6.64 34.64 -23.43
N LEU A 61 6.74 33.69 -22.49
CA LEU A 61 7.72 33.72 -21.41
C LEU A 61 9.15 33.56 -21.91
N ILE A 62 9.38 32.67 -22.89
CA ILE A 62 10.74 32.40 -23.41
C ILE A 62 11.34 33.56 -24.19
N ARG A 63 10.56 34.55 -24.62
CA ARG A 63 11.07 35.78 -25.27
C ARG A 63 11.87 36.65 -24.30
N GLY A 64 11.55 36.64 -23.00
CA GLY A 64 12.22 37.42 -21.97
C GLY A 64 13.25 36.63 -21.15
N LYS A 65 14.36 37.28 -20.75
CA LYS A 65 15.40 36.63 -19.93
C LYS A 65 14.84 36.07 -18.61
N ARG A 66 13.97 36.83 -17.92
CA ARG A 66 13.32 36.37 -16.68
C ARG A 66 12.34 35.22 -16.95
N GLY A 67 11.53 35.31 -18.02
CA GLY A 67 10.58 34.27 -18.38
C GLY A 67 11.27 32.97 -18.76
N ARG A 68 12.39 33.00 -19.52
CA ARG A 68 13.19 31.79 -19.80
C ARG A 68 13.70 31.11 -18.54
N ARG A 69 14.12 31.90 -17.54
CA ARG A 69 14.56 31.34 -16.25
C ARG A 69 13.40 30.63 -15.54
N TRP A 70 12.23 31.23 -15.53
CA TRP A 70 11.07 30.60 -14.90
C TRP A 70 10.58 29.36 -15.66
N VAL A 71 10.61 29.37 -16.99
CA VAL A 71 10.30 28.19 -17.80
C VAL A 71 11.32 27.07 -17.53
N PHE A 72 12.60 27.40 -17.44
CA PHE A 72 13.64 26.43 -17.13
C PHE A 72 13.45 25.82 -15.75
N ILE A 73 13.27 26.63 -14.71
CA ILE A 73 13.02 26.19 -13.34
C ILE A 73 11.73 25.36 -13.25
N GLY A 74 10.64 25.85 -13.84
CA GLY A 74 9.36 25.16 -13.84
C GLY A 74 9.40 23.81 -14.55
N TYR A 75 10.18 23.71 -15.63
CA TYR A 75 10.35 22.44 -16.33
C TYR A 75 11.22 21.43 -15.54
N ILE A 76 12.23 21.89 -14.83
CA ILE A 76 13.01 21.04 -13.91
C ILE A 76 12.11 20.53 -12.79
N LEU A 77 11.33 21.41 -12.15
CA LEU A 77 10.38 21.01 -11.09
C LEU A 77 9.35 19.99 -11.60
N PHE A 78 8.79 20.24 -12.79
CA PHE A 78 7.90 19.27 -13.44
C PHE A 78 8.59 17.91 -13.63
N SER A 79 9.83 17.90 -14.11
CA SER A 79 10.57 16.66 -14.34
C SER A 79 10.92 15.92 -13.06
N ILE A 80 11.21 16.64 -11.97
CA ILE A 80 11.41 16.05 -10.63
C ILE A 80 10.10 15.39 -10.15
N ILE A 81 8.98 16.08 -10.25
CA ILE A 81 7.66 15.55 -9.88
C ILE A 81 7.32 14.31 -10.75
N PHE A 82 7.61 14.37 -12.05
CA PHE A 82 7.42 13.24 -12.94
C PHE A 82 8.26 12.03 -12.51
N MET A 83 9.56 12.23 -12.24
CA MET A 83 10.45 11.13 -11.80
C MET A 83 10.02 10.56 -10.46
N ALA A 84 9.63 11.41 -9.51
CA ALA A 84 9.11 10.97 -8.22
C ALA A 84 7.87 10.08 -8.40
N ASN A 85 6.91 10.49 -9.24
CA ASN A 85 5.73 9.67 -9.55
C ASN A 85 6.08 8.37 -10.28
N TYR A 86 7.04 8.43 -11.21
CA TYR A 86 7.47 7.26 -11.96
C TYR A 86 8.10 6.21 -11.03
N TRP A 87 9.01 6.61 -10.15
CA TRP A 87 9.65 5.73 -9.18
C TRP A 87 8.66 5.25 -8.11
N TYR A 88 7.80 6.14 -7.62
CA TYR A 88 6.77 5.79 -6.66
C TYR A 88 5.81 4.73 -7.24
N ASN A 89 5.38 4.92 -8.49
CA ASN A 89 4.54 3.94 -9.17
C ASN A 89 5.26 2.61 -9.43
N ALA A 90 6.58 2.65 -9.71
CA ALA A 90 7.36 1.44 -9.91
C ALA A 90 7.49 0.60 -8.63
N TYR A 91 7.47 1.25 -7.46
CA TYR A 91 7.63 0.59 -6.16
C TYR A 91 6.29 0.27 -5.48
N PHE A 92 5.36 1.22 -5.49
CA PHE A 92 4.09 1.10 -4.77
C PHE A 92 2.88 0.77 -5.66
N GLY A 93 3.04 0.73 -6.98
CA GLY A 93 1.93 0.54 -7.92
C GLY A 93 0.98 1.74 -8.08
N ASN A 94 1.12 2.78 -7.27
CA ASN A 94 0.25 3.95 -7.18
C ASN A 94 0.93 5.25 -7.58
N TYR A 95 0.17 6.35 -7.68
CA TYR A 95 0.71 7.70 -7.86
C TYR A 95 1.05 8.34 -6.52
N LEU A 96 2.15 9.09 -6.49
CA LEU A 96 2.55 9.90 -5.34
C LEU A 96 1.49 10.96 -5.05
N SER A 97 0.81 10.86 -3.92
CA SER A 97 -0.25 11.78 -3.54
C SER A 97 0.31 13.13 -3.03
N PHE A 98 -0.51 14.16 -3.06
CA PHE A 98 -0.15 15.46 -2.48
C PHE A 98 0.07 15.37 -0.96
N SER A 99 -0.71 14.54 -0.28
CA SER A 99 -0.54 14.28 1.15
C SER A 99 0.78 13.56 1.45
N ASP A 100 1.19 12.60 0.61
CA ASP A 100 2.48 11.91 0.77
C ASP A 100 3.67 12.86 0.59
N MET A 101 3.55 13.83 -0.32
CA MET A 101 4.59 14.86 -0.50
C MET A 101 4.75 15.79 0.70
N ILE A 102 3.66 16.11 1.42
CA ILE A 102 3.67 17.07 2.53
C ILE A 102 3.95 16.39 3.86
N MET A 103 3.31 15.25 4.12
CA MET A 103 3.36 14.60 5.43
C MET A 103 4.48 13.57 5.53
N GLY A 104 5.01 13.09 4.40
CA GLY A 104 5.86 11.92 4.36
C GLY A 104 5.11 10.65 4.79
N GLN A 105 5.66 9.48 4.52
CA GLN A 105 5.06 8.22 4.99
C GLN A 105 5.50 7.82 6.40
N GLY A 106 6.16 8.70 7.15
CA GLY A 106 6.76 8.30 8.43
C GLY A 106 7.79 7.18 8.24
N THR A 107 8.55 7.24 7.15
CA THR A 107 9.48 6.18 6.72
C THR A 107 10.66 5.97 7.68
N GLY A 108 10.63 6.57 8.87
CA GLY A 108 11.69 6.43 9.84
C GLY A 108 13.06 6.85 9.27
N ARG A 109 14.10 6.13 9.64
CA ARG A 109 15.47 6.35 9.13
C ARG A 109 15.76 5.63 7.81
N PHE A 110 14.73 5.05 7.21
CA PHE A 110 14.86 4.30 5.97
C PHE A 110 15.40 5.19 4.84
N SER A 111 16.54 4.84 4.29
CA SER A 111 17.11 5.57 3.17
C SER A 111 16.37 5.22 1.87
N ILE A 112 15.23 5.91 1.62
CA ILE A 112 14.55 5.86 0.30
C ILE A 112 15.55 6.00 -0.84
N VAL A 113 16.64 6.75 -0.62
CA VAL A 113 17.73 6.94 -1.60
C VAL A 113 18.45 5.63 -1.90
N GLU A 114 18.67 4.78 -0.92
CA GLU A 114 19.35 3.49 -1.11
C GLU A 114 18.48 2.52 -1.91
N VAL A 115 17.21 2.39 -1.55
CA VAL A 115 16.23 1.57 -2.30
C VAL A 115 16.10 2.06 -3.74
N LEU A 116 16.03 3.38 -3.95
CA LEU A 116 15.97 3.96 -5.28
C LEU A 116 17.18 3.55 -6.13
N PHE A 117 18.40 3.67 -5.58
CA PHE A 117 19.62 3.38 -6.34
C PHE A 117 19.86 1.89 -6.54
N ARG A 118 19.49 1.03 -5.61
CA ARG A 118 19.73 -0.42 -5.73
C ARG A 118 18.68 -1.13 -6.59
N HIS A 119 17.40 -0.75 -6.47
CA HIS A 119 16.28 -1.57 -6.99
C HIS A 119 15.38 -0.87 -8.01
N ILE A 120 15.37 0.46 -8.08
CA ILE A 120 14.38 1.18 -8.89
C ILE A 120 14.98 1.90 -10.08
N ILE A 121 16.18 2.51 -9.92
CA ILE A 121 16.82 3.29 -10.98
C ILE A 121 17.42 2.37 -12.03
N SER A 122 17.00 2.54 -13.27
CA SER A 122 17.44 1.79 -14.43
C SER A 122 18.12 2.66 -15.48
N LEU A 123 18.83 2.04 -16.43
CA LEU A 123 19.41 2.76 -17.57
C LEU A 123 18.37 3.51 -18.41
N VAL A 124 17.12 3.07 -18.40
CA VAL A 124 15.99 3.72 -19.10
C VAL A 124 15.73 5.11 -18.52
N ASP A 125 16.02 5.35 -17.24
CA ASP A 125 15.76 6.63 -16.56
C ASP A 125 16.61 7.76 -17.15
N ILE A 126 17.75 7.44 -17.79
CA ILE A 126 18.57 8.41 -18.53
C ILE A 126 17.75 9.11 -19.61
N LEU A 127 16.78 8.42 -20.22
CA LEU A 127 15.90 9.01 -21.25
C LEU A 127 15.04 10.14 -20.69
N PHE A 128 14.66 10.05 -19.39
CA PHE A 128 13.83 11.08 -18.74
C PHE A 128 14.63 12.30 -18.31
N ILE A 129 15.96 12.24 -18.33
CA ILE A 129 16.86 13.34 -17.98
C ILE A 129 17.44 14.00 -19.22
N LEU A 130 17.39 13.33 -20.38
CA LEU A 130 18.03 13.80 -21.62
C LEU A 130 17.52 15.19 -22.07
N ASP A 131 16.23 15.42 -21.97
CA ASP A 131 15.62 16.71 -22.31
C ASP A 131 16.04 17.83 -21.34
N ILE A 132 16.25 17.52 -20.06
CA ILE A 132 16.81 18.46 -19.07
C ILE A 132 18.26 18.81 -19.42
N ILE A 133 19.07 17.81 -19.79
CA ILE A 133 20.46 18.02 -20.22
C ILE A 133 20.50 18.93 -21.45
N LEU A 134 19.68 18.64 -22.46
CA LEU A 134 19.58 19.47 -23.67
C LEU A 134 19.12 20.90 -23.37
N LEU A 135 18.13 21.05 -22.51
CA LEU A 135 17.62 22.36 -22.09
C LEU A 135 18.66 23.15 -21.30
N SER A 136 19.40 22.47 -20.40
CA SER A 136 20.49 23.05 -19.63
C SER A 136 21.64 23.51 -20.52
N GLY A 137 22.02 22.70 -21.51
CA GLY A 137 23.04 23.07 -22.51
C GLY A 137 22.66 24.33 -23.31
N LEU A 138 21.37 24.45 -23.68
CA LEU A 138 20.86 25.66 -24.33
C LEU A 138 20.83 26.88 -23.40
N TYR A 139 20.56 26.65 -22.10
CA TYR A 139 20.49 27.72 -21.11
C TYR A 139 21.89 28.26 -20.74
N ILE A 140 22.88 27.39 -20.57
CA ILE A 140 24.27 27.74 -20.17
C ILE A 140 25.03 28.45 -21.30
N LYS A 141 24.79 28.09 -22.56
CA LYS A 141 25.39 28.78 -23.73
C LYS A 141 24.80 30.21 -23.86
N ASN A 142 25.38 31.12 -23.11
CA ASN A 142 24.91 32.45 -22.74
C ASN A 142 25.03 33.51 -23.87
N ASP A 143 24.62 33.19 -25.09
CA ASP A 143 24.62 34.10 -26.24
C ASP A 143 23.17 34.55 -26.64
N PHE A 144 22.38 34.88 -25.64
CA PHE A 144 21.11 35.56 -25.88
C PHE A 144 21.43 37.05 -26.14
N LYS A 145 21.65 37.42 -27.39
CA LYS A 145 21.82 38.81 -27.79
C LYS A 145 20.68 39.66 -27.21
N LYS A 146 21.11 40.75 -26.53
CA LYS A 146 20.20 41.76 -25.94
C LYS A 146 19.36 42.41 -27.05
N LYS A 147 18.24 41.84 -27.44
CA LYS A 147 17.19 42.60 -28.10
C LYS A 147 16.34 43.23 -26.99
N LYS A 148 16.45 44.56 -26.85
CA LYS A 148 15.49 45.37 -26.09
C LYS A 148 14.16 45.29 -26.82
N TYR A 149 13.24 44.48 -26.37
CA TYR A 149 11.88 44.49 -26.88
C TYR A 149 11.06 45.49 -26.06
N PHE A 150 10.49 46.45 -26.76
CA PHE A 150 9.53 47.41 -26.22
C PHE A 150 8.18 46.72 -25.99
N PHE A 151 7.83 46.54 -24.75
CA PHE A 151 6.71 45.70 -24.25
C PHE A 151 5.31 46.28 -24.54
N LYS A 152 5.19 47.48 -25.17
CA LYS A 152 3.95 48.28 -25.07
C LYS A 152 2.96 48.23 -26.23
N LYS A 153 3.27 47.66 -27.41
CA LYS A 153 2.38 47.78 -28.58
C LYS A 153 1.86 46.51 -29.23
N GLU A 154 2.46 45.34 -28.94
CA GLU A 154 2.04 44.05 -29.57
C GLU A 154 1.06 43.22 -28.74
N PHE A 155 0.77 43.63 -27.50
CA PHE A 155 -0.02 42.83 -26.55
C PHE A 155 -1.53 42.84 -26.81
N SER A 156 -2.09 43.74 -27.57
CA SER A 156 -3.56 43.80 -27.75
C SER A 156 -4.10 42.68 -28.66
N GLY A 157 -3.35 42.35 -29.71
CA GLY A 157 -3.69 41.22 -30.58
C GLY A 157 -3.43 39.86 -29.90
N PHE A 158 -2.34 39.75 -29.14
CA PHE A 158 -1.96 38.55 -28.39
C PHE A 158 -2.93 38.26 -27.23
N ASN A 159 -3.45 39.29 -26.56
CA ASN A 159 -4.48 39.12 -25.53
C ASN A 159 -5.81 38.60 -26.08
N LYS A 160 -6.20 38.97 -27.31
CA LYS A 160 -7.38 38.37 -27.96
C LYS A 160 -7.17 36.88 -28.28
N VAL A 161 -6.03 36.54 -28.90
CA VAL A 161 -5.66 35.15 -29.21
C VAL A 161 -5.56 34.34 -27.93
N ARG A 162 -4.93 34.85 -26.86
CA ARG A 162 -4.81 34.21 -25.56
C ARG A 162 -6.17 33.96 -24.90
N LYS A 163 -7.10 34.89 -24.96
CA LYS A 163 -8.47 34.71 -24.46
C LYS A 163 -9.22 33.65 -25.27
N THR A 164 -9.05 33.63 -26.58
CA THR A 164 -9.70 32.65 -27.45
C THR A 164 -9.15 31.24 -27.19
N VAL A 165 -7.83 31.11 -27.02
CA VAL A 165 -7.20 29.80 -26.71
C VAL A 165 -7.56 29.37 -25.30
N LEU A 166 -7.58 30.27 -24.32
CA LEU A 166 -8.03 29.93 -22.98
C LEU A 166 -9.50 29.45 -22.99
N LEU A 167 -10.36 30.11 -23.77
CA LEU A 167 -11.74 29.69 -23.93
C LEU A 167 -11.82 28.31 -24.62
N LEU A 168 -11.04 28.04 -25.67
CA LEU A 168 -10.96 26.74 -26.32
C LEU A 168 -10.46 25.66 -25.38
N VAL A 169 -9.48 25.97 -24.52
CA VAL A 169 -8.97 25.07 -23.49
C VAL A 169 -10.05 24.73 -22.48
N ILE A 170 -10.76 25.74 -21.98
CA ILE A 170 -11.88 25.55 -21.05
C ILE A 170 -12.98 24.70 -21.72
N VAL A 171 -13.29 24.95 -22.99
CA VAL A 171 -14.27 24.18 -23.77
C VAL A 171 -13.79 22.73 -23.96
N ILE A 172 -12.50 22.51 -24.27
CA ILE A 172 -11.92 21.17 -24.42
C ILE A 172 -11.97 20.43 -23.08
N ILE A 173 -11.56 21.06 -21.98
CA ILE A 173 -11.63 20.47 -20.65
C ILE A 173 -13.09 20.16 -20.28
N PHE A 174 -13.99 21.10 -20.50
CA PHE A 174 -15.42 20.91 -20.20
C PHE A 174 -16.06 19.83 -21.08
N SER A 175 -15.74 19.79 -22.38
CA SER A 175 -16.21 18.73 -23.27
C SER A 175 -15.61 17.37 -22.90
N GLN A 176 -14.35 17.33 -22.44
CA GLN A 176 -13.74 16.11 -21.94
C GLN A 176 -14.43 15.62 -20.64
N ILE A 177 -14.74 16.51 -19.72
CA ILE A 177 -15.52 16.20 -18.51
C ILE A 177 -16.90 15.64 -18.89
N LEU A 178 -17.62 16.28 -19.81
CA LEU A 178 -18.92 15.81 -20.27
C LEU A 178 -18.85 14.44 -20.99
N ILE A 179 -17.87 14.26 -21.88
CA ILE A 179 -17.70 13.00 -22.62
C ILE A 179 -17.34 11.89 -21.65
N THR A 180 -16.47 12.15 -20.67
CA THR A 180 -16.02 11.15 -19.71
C THR A 180 -17.12 10.80 -18.71
N SER A 181 -17.89 11.78 -18.24
CA SER A 181 -19.03 11.50 -17.36
C SER A 181 -20.14 10.71 -18.07
N SER A 182 -20.33 10.90 -19.39
CA SER A 182 -21.32 10.14 -20.15
C SER A 182 -20.85 8.74 -20.58
N LEU A 183 -19.55 8.57 -20.84
CA LEU A 183 -18.96 7.29 -21.25
C LEU A 183 -18.66 6.37 -20.05
N LEU A 184 -18.45 6.93 -18.85
CA LEU A 184 -18.14 6.21 -17.62
C LEU A 184 -19.38 6.09 -16.70
N GLY A 185 -20.57 5.93 -17.24
CA GLY A 185 -21.78 5.70 -16.45
C GLY A 185 -22.24 6.88 -15.59
N GLY A 186 -21.75 8.11 -15.89
CA GLY A 186 -22.19 9.33 -15.19
C GLY A 186 -21.34 9.74 -14.01
N TYR A 187 -20.18 9.13 -13.78
CA TYR A 187 -19.27 9.52 -12.68
C TYR A 187 -18.83 10.97 -12.77
N THR A 188 -19.00 11.71 -11.69
CA THR A 188 -18.40 13.03 -11.51
C THR A 188 -16.87 12.92 -11.33
N PRO A 189 -16.08 13.99 -11.55
CA PRO A 189 -14.65 13.96 -11.25
C PRO A 189 -14.32 13.58 -9.81
N GLY A 190 -15.19 13.94 -8.85
CA GLY A 190 -15.04 13.59 -7.44
C GLY A 190 -15.32 12.11 -7.17
N GLU A 191 -16.31 11.53 -7.84
CA GLU A 191 -16.59 10.09 -7.76
C GLU A 191 -15.48 9.29 -8.42
N LEU A 192 -15.03 9.71 -9.62
CA LEU A 192 -13.91 9.05 -10.29
C LEU A 192 -12.61 9.11 -9.48
N TYR A 193 -12.39 10.20 -8.76
CA TYR A 193 -11.27 10.32 -7.82
C TYR A 193 -11.41 9.37 -6.63
N ARG A 194 -12.63 9.15 -6.15
CA ARG A 194 -12.94 8.19 -5.07
C ARG A 194 -12.83 6.75 -5.52
N GLU A 195 -13.19 6.45 -6.77
CA GLU A 195 -13.01 5.12 -7.36
C GLU A 195 -11.55 4.74 -7.51
N GLY A 196 -10.67 5.69 -7.86
CA GLY A 196 -9.24 5.44 -7.89
C GLY A 196 -8.43 6.52 -8.60
N THR A 197 -7.16 6.70 -8.17
CA THR A 197 -6.26 7.68 -8.81
C THR A 197 -5.88 7.31 -10.21
N ALA A 198 -5.66 6.02 -10.50
CA ALA A 198 -5.29 5.63 -11.85
C ALA A 198 -6.43 5.92 -12.80
N TYR A 199 -7.70 5.64 -12.44
CA TYR A 199 -8.87 6.04 -13.21
C TYR A 199 -8.91 7.55 -13.41
N PHE A 200 -8.73 8.33 -12.34
CA PHE A 200 -8.71 9.78 -12.44
C PHE A 200 -7.57 10.28 -13.32
N VAL A 201 -6.34 9.75 -13.13
CA VAL A 201 -5.16 10.13 -13.92
C VAL A 201 -5.30 9.70 -15.38
N ASN A 202 -5.89 8.55 -15.64
CA ASN A 202 -6.17 8.09 -17.00
C ASN A 202 -7.11 9.03 -17.76
N VAL A 203 -8.08 9.62 -17.05
CA VAL A 203 -9.02 10.56 -17.63
C VAL A 203 -8.46 11.97 -17.69
N TYR A 204 -7.92 12.47 -16.57
CA TYR A 204 -7.57 13.90 -16.42
C TYR A 204 -6.06 14.18 -16.45
N GLY A 205 -5.21 13.18 -16.19
CA GLY A 205 -3.77 13.32 -16.03
C GLY A 205 -3.33 13.60 -14.60
N PHE A 206 -2.05 13.40 -14.28
CA PHE A 206 -1.55 13.49 -12.91
C PHE A 206 -1.44 14.93 -12.37
N ILE A 207 -1.31 15.97 -13.19
CA ILE A 207 -1.32 17.36 -12.71
C ILE A 207 -2.68 17.76 -12.14
N PRO A 208 -3.82 17.49 -12.81
CA PRO A 208 -5.14 17.70 -12.21
C PRO A 208 -5.36 16.92 -10.91
N LEU A 209 -4.77 15.73 -10.76
CA LEU A 209 -4.81 14.98 -9.50
C LEU A 209 -4.35 15.83 -8.31
N TYR A 210 -3.19 16.48 -8.41
CA TYR A 210 -2.68 17.32 -7.32
C TYR A 210 -3.60 18.49 -6.97
N PHE A 211 -4.31 19.05 -7.95
CA PHE A 211 -5.29 20.11 -7.66
C PHE A 211 -6.51 19.57 -6.91
N VAL A 212 -6.98 18.38 -7.25
CA VAL A 212 -8.10 17.73 -6.55
C VAL A 212 -7.68 17.34 -5.14
N GLU A 213 -6.50 16.77 -4.97
CA GLU A 213 -5.97 16.40 -3.65
C GLU A 213 -5.70 17.62 -2.77
N MET A 214 -5.11 18.67 -3.33
CA MET A 214 -4.94 19.94 -2.61
C MET A 214 -6.29 20.55 -2.20
N TYR A 215 -7.29 20.49 -3.07
CA TYR A 215 -8.64 20.94 -2.74
C TYR A 215 -9.24 20.08 -1.64
N ALA A 216 -9.13 18.76 -1.73
CA ALA A 216 -9.61 17.83 -0.71
C ALA A 216 -8.90 18.03 0.64
N TYR A 217 -7.62 18.40 0.61
CA TYR A 217 -6.83 18.72 1.81
C TYR A 217 -7.23 20.07 2.44
N LEU A 218 -7.50 21.10 1.62
CA LEU A 218 -7.81 22.45 2.09
C LEU A 218 -9.30 22.69 2.39
N ALA A 219 -10.18 21.95 1.75
CA ALA A 219 -11.61 22.02 1.96
C ALA A 219 -12.05 20.86 2.86
N PRO A 220 -12.19 21.08 4.19
CA PRO A 220 -12.73 20.04 5.05
C PRO A 220 -14.12 19.64 4.53
N TYR A 221 -14.27 18.36 4.29
CA TYR A 221 -15.49 17.79 3.75
C TYR A 221 -16.61 17.97 4.79
N GLN A 222 -17.50 18.92 4.54
CA GLN A 222 -18.73 19.09 5.33
C GLN A 222 -19.79 18.12 4.80
N LEU A 223 -19.68 16.86 5.13
CA LEU A 223 -20.82 15.97 5.12
C LEU A 223 -20.86 15.35 6.52
N GLN A 224 -21.86 15.72 7.28
CA GLN A 224 -22.37 14.92 8.38
C GLN A 224 -23.36 13.93 7.76
N PRO A 225 -23.03 12.68 7.61
CA PRO A 225 -24.05 11.66 7.63
C PRO A 225 -24.26 11.24 9.07
N ASP A 226 -25.49 10.98 9.45
CA ASP A 226 -25.78 10.02 10.51
C ASP A 226 -24.86 8.81 10.27
N LYS A 227 -24.20 8.29 11.31
CA LYS A 227 -23.35 7.10 11.18
C LYS A 227 -24.14 6.05 10.42
N ALA A 228 -23.70 5.72 9.21
CA ALA A 228 -24.33 4.66 8.45
C ALA A 228 -24.25 3.38 9.29
N ALA A 229 -25.35 2.70 9.46
CA ALA A 229 -25.34 1.38 10.09
C ALA A 229 -24.59 0.40 9.19
N PRO A 230 -23.80 -0.54 9.74
CA PRO A 230 -23.20 -1.60 8.96
C PRO A 230 -24.26 -2.32 8.10
N PRO A 231 -23.95 -2.70 6.86
CA PRO A 231 -24.91 -3.35 5.97
C PRO A 231 -25.19 -4.81 6.31
N TRP A 232 -24.39 -5.40 7.19
CA TRP A 232 -24.55 -6.77 7.66
C TRP A 232 -25.41 -6.83 8.94
N GLU A 233 -26.05 -7.96 9.16
CA GLU A 233 -26.80 -8.22 10.38
C GLU A 233 -25.88 -8.28 11.61
N GLU A 234 -26.45 -7.94 12.80
CA GLU A 234 -25.77 -8.10 14.09
C GLU A 234 -25.22 -9.53 14.22
N ARG A 235 -23.94 -9.65 14.43
CA ARG A 235 -23.27 -10.94 14.56
C ARG A 235 -23.15 -11.34 16.02
N ARG A 236 -23.65 -12.52 16.33
CA ARG A 236 -23.49 -13.14 17.64
C ARG A 236 -22.72 -14.43 17.47
N LEU A 237 -21.68 -14.58 18.25
CA LEU A 237 -20.95 -15.84 18.31
C LEU A 237 -21.76 -16.79 19.24
N ASP A 238 -22.23 -17.91 18.73
CA ASP A 238 -23.14 -18.81 19.46
C ASP A 238 -22.41 -19.99 20.16
N GLY A 239 -21.11 -20.16 19.91
CA GLY A 239 -20.29 -21.26 20.45
C GLY A 239 -20.01 -21.20 21.97
N GLU A 240 -19.56 -22.27 22.59
CA GLU A 240 -18.87 -22.25 23.88
C GLU A 240 -17.41 -21.83 23.66
N SER A 241 -16.75 -21.31 24.70
CA SER A 241 -15.32 -21.03 24.61
C SER A 241 -14.55 -22.28 24.18
N VAL A 242 -13.73 -22.17 23.15
CA VAL A 242 -12.84 -23.26 22.72
C VAL A 242 -11.65 -23.38 23.65
N VAL A 243 -11.15 -22.23 24.12
CA VAL A 243 -10.02 -22.13 25.03
C VAL A 243 -10.50 -21.93 26.46
N SER A 244 -10.05 -22.74 27.37
CA SER A 244 -10.44 -22.69 28.77
C SER A 244 -9.76 -21.52 29.50
N GLY A 245 -10.46 -20.94 30.47
CA GLY A 245 -9.90 -19.88 31.33
C GLY A 245 -9.77 -18.53 30.63
N LYS A 246 -8.70 -17.81 30.97
CA LYS A 246 -8.27 -16.55 30.37
C LYS A 246 -6.77 -16.66 30.04
N PRO A 247 -6.41 -17.33 28.96
CA PRO A 247 -5.00 -17.49 28.59
C PRO A 247 -4.38 -16.13 28.22
N ASN A 248 -3.07 -16.03 28.30
CA ASN A 248 -2.37 -14.97 27.61
C ASN A 248 -2.59 -15.10 26.10
N ILE A 249 -2.47 -14.00 25.38
CA ILE A 249 -2.63 -13.99 23.91
C ILE A 249 -1.37 -13.39 23.32
N ILE A 250 -0.69 -14.14 22.45
CA ILE A 250 0.45 -13.65 21.68
C ILE A 250 0.12 -13.75 20.21
N VAL A 251 0.10 -12.60 19.54
CA VAL A 251 -0.11 -12.52 18.09
C VAL A 251 1.17 -12.01 17.44
N ILE A 252 1.67 -12.76 16.47
CA ILE A 252 2.89 -12.45 15.74
C ILE A 252 2.51 -12.18 14.29
N GLN A 253 2.68 -10.93 13.87
CA GLN A 253 2.62 -10.50 12.49
C GLN A 253 4.03 -10.61 11.91
N TRP A 254 4.24 -11.63 11.08
CA TRP A 254 5.52 -11.89 10.44
C TRP A 254 5.64 -11.09 9.16
N GLU A 255 6.67 -10.30 9.04
CA GLU A 255 6.98 -9.49 7.86
C GLU A 255 7.29 -10.39 6.66
N SER A 256 6.53 -10.25 5.56
CA SER A 256 6.79 -10.85 4.24
C SER A 256 6.91 -12.39 4.20
N LEU A 257 6.21 -13.13 5.07
CA LEU A 257 6.22 -14.59 5.03
C LEU A 257 5.21 -15.13 4.02
N ASP A 258 5.70 -15.72 2.94
CA ASP A 258 4.89 -16.38 1.91
C ASP A 258 4.32 -17.72 2.44
N GLU A 259 3.02 -17.98 2.21
CA GLU A 259 2.42 -19.29 2.55
C GLU A 259 3.17 -20.46 1.91
N LYS A 260 3.62 -20.29 0.69
CA LYS A 260 4.40 -21.26 -0.06
C LYS A 260 5.64 -21.75 0.68
N LEU A 261 6.28 -20.92 1.52
CA LEU A 261 7.48 -21.29 2.27
C LEU A 261 7.23 -22.30 3.39
N ILE A 262 6.00 -22.39 3.88
CA ILE A 262 5.64 -23.30 4.99
C ILE A 262 6.00 -24.75 4.67
N ASN A 263 5.78 -25.17 3.44
CA ASN A 263 6.09 -26.53 2.98
C ASN A 263 7.20 -26.58 1.92
N TYR A 264 7.93 -25.47 1.74
CA TYR A 264 8.98 -25.37 0.75
C TYR A 264 10.22 -26.15 1.20
N ASP A 265 10.86 -26.82 0.25
CA ASP A 265 12.13 -27.53 0.45
C ASP A 265 13.10 -27.11 -0.65
N TYR A 266 14.22 -26.53 -0.25
CA TYR A 266 15.30 -26.19 -1.15
C TYR A 266 16.48 -27.12 -0.89
N ASN A 267 16.71 -28.06 -1.80
CA ASN A 267 17.81 -29.06 -1.72
C ASN A 267 17.86 -29.83 -0.39
N GLY A 268 16.72 -30.18 0.18
CA GLY A 268 16.61 -30.89 1.46
C GLY A 268 16.64 -29.96 2.69
N GLN A 269 16.65 -28.64 2.50
CA GLN A 269 16.61 -27.66 3.59
C GLN A 269 15.31 -26.87 3.53
N LYS A 270 14.56 -26.87 4.62
CA LYS A 270 13.38 -26.00 4.77
C LYS A 270 13.80 -24.60 5.19
N PRO A 271 13.23 -23.53 4.61
CA PRO A 271 13.46 -22.15 5.08
C PRO A 271 12.89 -21.91 6.48
N VAL A 272 11.80 -22.57 6.84
CA VAL A 272 11.10 -22.39 8.14
C VAL A 272 10.95 -23.76 8.86
N PRO A 273 12.05 -24.37 9.34
CA PRO A 273 12.01 -25.69 9.96
C PRO A 273 11.23 -25.73 11.27
N PHE A 274 11.38 -24.71 12.15
CA PHE A 274 10.65 -24.63 13.40
C PHE A 274 9.15 -24.44 13.14
N THR A 275 8.77 -23.48 12.31
CA THR A 275 7.37 -23.23 11.95
C THR A 275 6.74 -24.48 11.31
N SER A 276 7.48 -25.21 10.45
CA SER A 276 6.98 -26.47 9.88
C SER A 276 6.68 -27.52 10.95
N THR A 277 7.48 -27.59 12.02
CA THR A 277 7.23 -28.50 13.16
C THR A 277 6.05 -28.02 14.00
N LEU A 278 5.92 -26.70 14.19
CA LEU A 278 4.82 -26.11 14.96
C LEU A 278 3.44 -26.44 14.37
N LEU A 279 3.35 -26.63 13.04
CA LEU A 279 2.10 -27.00 12.38
C LEU A 279 1.53 -28.34 12.85
N GLU A 280 2.38 -29.29 13.25
CA GLU A 280 1.95 -30.60 13.72
C GLU A 280 1.10 -30.51 15.01
N GLU A 281 1.25 -29.41 15.75
CA GLU A 281 0.57 -29.14 17.01
C GLU A 281 -0.39 -27.93 16.91
N SER A 282 -0.78 -27.52 15.72
CA SER A 282 -1.50 -26.27 15.49
C SER A 282 -2.68 -26.44 14.55
N LEU A 283 -3.63 -25.54 14.62
CA LEU A 283 -4.65 -25.34 13.60
C LEU A 283 -4.08 -24.44 12.51
N TYR A 284 -3.95 -24.97 11.30
CA TYR A 284 -3.37 -24.28 10.15
C TYR A 284 -4.40 -23.92 9.11
N PHE A 285 -4.44 -22.65 8.73
CA PHE A 285 -5.31 -22.13 7.68
C PHE A 285 -4.48 -21.94 6.42
N ASN A 286 -4.63 -22.83 5.46
CA ASN A 286 -3.84 -22.86 4.23
C ASN A 286 -4.47 -22.03 3.08
N ASN A 287 -5.59 -21.37 3.32
CA ASN A 287 -6.30 -20.55 2.34
C ASN A 287 -6.62 -19.17 2.95
N PHE A 288 -5.57 -18.50 3.44
CA PHE A 288 -5.68 -17.24 4.17
C PHE A 288 -4.99 -16.10 3.43
N TYR A 289 -5.58 -14.89 3.44
CA TYR A 289 -5.17 -13.79 2.59
C TYR A 289 -4.93 -12.50 3.37
N ALA A 290 -3.88 -11.77 2.96
CA ALA A 290 -3.53 -10.49 3.55
C ALA A 290 -4.47 -9.36 3.08
N GLN A 291 -4.71 -8.42 3.97
CA GLN A 291 -5.30 -7.12 3.63
C GLN A 291 -4.17 -6.10 3.44
N HIS A 292 -3.60 -6.06 2.24
CA HIS A 292 -2.47 -5.23 1.88
C HIS A 292 -2.81 -4.32 0.70
N VAL A 293 -3.50 -3.21 0.98
CA VAL A 293 -4.01 -2.25 -0.01
C VAL A 293 -3.07 -1.06 -0.18
N ASN A 294 -2.64 -0.44 0.94
CA ASN A 294 -1.78 0.75 0.96
C ASN A 294 -0.38 0.47 1.53
N GLY A 295 -0.19 -0.58 2.32
CA GLY A 295 1.08 -0.97 2.94
C GLY A 295 0.89 -1.94 4.09
N SER A 296 1.98 -2.40 4.70
CA SER A 296 1.98 -3.40 5.79
C SER A 296 1.11 -3.03 6.99
N PHE A 297 0.95 -1.72 7.28
CA PHE A 297 0.07 -1.25 8.36
C PHE A 297 -1.42 -1.55 8.15
N ASP A 298 -1.85 -1.86 6.92
CA ASP A 298 -3.21 -2.31 6.66
C ASP A 298 -3.50 -3.66 7.34
N ALA A 299 -2.48 -4.50 7.47
CA ALA A 299 -2.58 -5.78 8.17
C ALA A 299 -2.87 -5.57 9.66
N ASP A 300 -2.06 -4.72 10.35
CA ASP A 300 -2.31 -4.39 11.75
C ASP A 300 -3.68 -3.73 11.93
N PHE A 301 -4.04 -2.78 11.06
CA PHE A 301 -5.34 -2.11 11.12
C PHE A 301 -6.50 -3.10 10.97
N SER A 302 -6.46 -3.94 9.94
CA SER A 302 -7.52 -4.92 9.66
C SER A 302 -7.67 -5.96 10.78
N PHE A 303 -6.55 -6.42 11.31
CA PHE A 303 -6.54 -7.32 12.47
C PHE A 303 -7.20 -6.67 13.69
N LEU A 304 -6.76 -5.46 14.06
CA LEU A 304 -7.18 -4.83 15.31
C LEU A 304 -8.60 -4.28 15.27
N THR A 305 -9.13 -3.94 14.09
CA THR A 305 -10.46 -3.32 13.92
C THR A 305 -11.49 -4.20 13.21
N SER A 306 -11.05 -5.33 12.64
CA SER A 306 -11.89 -6.18 11.77
C SER A 306 -12.55 -5.43 10.61
N LEU A 307 -11.87 -4.40 10.06
CA LEU A 307 -12.34 -3.60 8.95
C LEU A 307 -11.44 -3.80 7.71
N TYR A 308 -12.04 -3.66 6.53
CA TYR A 308 -11.29 -3.67 5.27
C TYR A 308 -10.56 -2.33 5.09
N PRO A 309 -9.25 -2.32 4.82
CA PRO A 309 -8.54 -1.10 4.44
C PRO A 309 -9.04 -0.64 3.07
N VAL A 310 -9.13 0.66 2.88
CA VAL A 310 -9.62 1.25 1.63
C VAL A 310 -8.48 1.91 0.89
N ASN A 311 -8.39 1.67 -0.42
CA ASN A 311 -7.37 2.28 -1.26
C ASN A 311 -7.30 3.80 -1.04
N ARG A 312 -6.07 4.30 -0.85
CA ARG A 312 -5.76 5.71 -0.62
C ARG A 312 -6.28 6.30 0.71
N ASN A 313 -6.76 5.49 1.61
CA ASN A 313 -6.94 5.88 2.99
C ASN A 313 -5.84 5.24 3.85
N TYR A 314 -4.87 6.04 4.25
CA TYR A 314 -3.82 5.60 5.18
C TYR A 314 -4.40 5.66 6.60
N ALA A 315 -5.01 4.55 7.02
CA ALA A 315 -5.87 4.50 8.21
C ALA A 315 -5.22 5.16 9.44
N TYR A 316 -3.95 4.88 9.71
CA TYR A 316 -3.23 5.40 10.87
C TYR A 316 -2.86 6.89 10.79
N ARG A 317 -2.80 7.44 9.59
CA ARG A 317 -2.49 8.85 9.36
C ARG A 317 -3.72 9.74 9.26
N GLU A 318 -4.76 9.22 8.61
CA GLU A 318 -5.88 10.03 8.13
C GLU A 318 -7.11 9.96 9.03
N ASN A 319 -7.19 8.96 9.91
CA ASN A 319 -8.37 8.73 10.72
C ASN A 319 -8.10 8.95 12.21
N ARG A 320 -9.17 9.22 12.95
CA ARG A 320 -9.22 9.27 14.41
C ARG A 320 -9.56 7.87 14.89
N LEU A 321 -8.54 7.11 15.28
CA LEU A 321 -8.69 5.67 15.57
C LEU A 321 -9.39 5.42 16.90
N GLU A 322 -9.48 6.42 17.78
CA GLU A 322 -10.31 6.35 18.98
C GLU A 322 -11.82 6.21 18.68
N GLU A 323 -12.27 6.49 17.46
CA GLU A 323 -13.67 6.38 17.05
C GLU A 323 -14.03 4.99 16.50
N PHE A 324 -13.03 4.12 16.27
CA PHE A 324 -13.25 2.76 15.80
C PHE A 324 -13.36 1.77 16.96
N SER A 325 -14.21 0.78 16.82
CA SER A 325 -14.16 -0.40 17.67
C SER A 325 -12.86 -1.17 17.44
N SER A 326 -12.27 -1.72 18.48
CA SER A 326 -11.02 -2.49 18.36
C SER A 326 -11.00 -3.71 19.27
N LEU A 327 -10.33 -4.77 18.82
CA LEU A 327 -10.03 -5.95 19.64
C LEU A 327 -9.33 -5.56 20.94
N VAL A 328 -8.39 -4.61 20.87
CA VAL A 328 -7.60 -4.17 22.02
C VAL A 328 -8.48 -3.64 23.15
N ARG A 329 -9.46 -2.76 22.83
CA ARG A 329 -10.39 -2.23 23.81
C ARG A 329 -11.27 -3.31 24.42
N ILE A 330 -11.73 -4.26 23.60
CA ILE A 330 -12.54 -5.38 24.09
C ILE A 330 -11.72 -6.21 25.08
N LEU A 331 -10.45 -6.52 24.76
CA LEU A 331 -9.60 -7.27 25.65
C LEU A 331 -9.25 -6.49 26.95
N ASN A 332 -9.04 -5.18 26.88
CA ASN A 332 -8.90 -4.32 28.07
C ASN A 332 -10.14 -4.40 28.97
N GLU A 333 -11.36 -4.35 28.39
CA GLU A 333 -12.62 -4.51 29.15
C GLU A 333 -12.73 -5.90 29.78
N GLN A 334 -12.09 -6.90 29.19
CA GLN A 334 -11.98 -8.24 29.77
C GLN A 334 -10.86 -8.36 30.81
N GLY A 335 -10.09 -7.31 31.07
CA GLY A 335 -9.02 -7.26 32.08
C GLY A 335 -7.66 -7.76 31.60
N TYR A 336 -7.42 -7.76 30.29
CA TYR A 336 -6.09 -8.02 29.74
C TYR A 336 -5.21 -6.77 29.81
N SER A 337 -3.93 -6.94 30.16
CA SER A 337 -2.90 -5.93 29.89
C SER A 337 -2.55 -5.96 28.40
N THR A 338 -2.61 -4.85 27.70
CA THR A 338 -2.47 -4.83 26.23
C THR A 338 -1.18 -4.17 25.78
N LEU A 339 -0.34 -4.93 25.09
CA LEU A 339 1.02 -4.56 24.71
C LEU A 339 1.21 -4.71 23.20
N ALA A 340 1.81 -3.72 22.56
CA ALA A 340 2.28 -3.81 21.19
C ALA A 340 3.82 -3.72 21.16
N PHE A 341 4.43 -4.46 20.23
CA PHE A 341 5.88 -4.56 20.10
C PHE A 341 6.30 -4.42 18.63
N HIS A 342 7.31 -3.60 18.35
CA HIS A 342 7.86 -3.48 17.00
C HIS A 342 9.33 -3.05 17.04
N GLY A 343 10.18 -3.79 16.35
CA GLY A 343 11.62 -3.53 16.34
C GLY A 343 12.07 -2.23 15.65
N ASN A 344 11.17 -1.53 14.94
CA ASN A 344 11.45 -0.32 14.18
C ASN A 344 11.11 0.97 14.95
N ASP A 345 11.40 2.12 14.33
CA ASP A 345 11.12 3.44 14.90
C ASP A 345 9.63 3.59 15.26
N ARG A 346 9.37 4.21 16.41
CA ARG A 346 8.02 4.40 16.98
C ARG A 346 7.06 5.14 16.05
N GLU A 347 7.59 6.09 15.29
CA GLU A 347 6.84 6.91 14.34
C GLU A 347 6.55 6.20 13.01
N PHE A 348 7.17 5.04 12.77
CA PHE A 348 6.97 4.31 11.52
C PHE A 348 5.50 3.97 11.32
N PHE A 349 4.94 4.38 10.17
CA PHE A 349 3.51 4.34 9.86
C PHE A 349 2.60 5.02 10.91
N HIS A 350 3.11 5.97 11.70
CA HIS A 350 2.35 6.67 12.76
C HIS A 350 1.82 5.75 13.88
N ARG A 351 2.40 4.57 14.09
CA ARG A 351 2.01 3.61 15.14
C ARG A 351 2.07 4.21 16.54
N ASN A 352 2.98 5.19 16.78
CA ASN A 352 3.07 5.94 18.03
C ASN A 352 1.77 6.67 18.44
N LYS A 353 0.91 6.99 17.46
CA LYS A 353 -0.42 7.58 17.67
C LYS A 353 -1.52 6.55 17.55
N ALA A 354 -1.42 5.69 16.54
CA ALA A 354 -2.42 4.71 16.20
C ALA A 354 -2.67 3.70 17.34
N PHE A 355 -1.62 3.12 17.90
CA PHE A 355 -1.78 2.08 18.91
C PHE A 355 -2.40 2.58 20.23
N PRO A 356 -1.99 3.73 20.81
CA PRO A 356 -2.72 4.31 21.94
C PRO A 356 -4.18 4.65 21.62
N GLU A 357 -4.46 5.17 20.41
CA GLU A 357 -5.84 5.46 19.99
C GLU A 357 -6.69 4.19 19.80
N LEU A 358 -6.09 3.06 19.42
CA LEU A 358 -6.76 1.76 19.36
C LEU A 358 -6.92 1.09 20.72
N GLY A 359 -6.27 1.60 21.77
CA GLY A 359 -6.46 1.16 23.15
C GLY A 359 -5.30 0.39 23.76
N PHE A 360 -4.15 0.24 23.13
CA PHE A 360 -2.98 -0.39 23.75
C PHE A 360 -2.50 0.39 24.98
N ASP A 361 -2.26 -0.31 26.08
CA ASP A 361 -1.71 0.27 27.30
C ASP A 361 -0.26 0.72 27.10
N ARG A 362 0.50 -0.07 26.33
CA ARG A 362 1.90 0.21 26.00
C ARG A 362 2.27 -0.19 24.59
N PHE A 363 3.15 0.61 23.99
CA PHE A 363 3.79 0.31 22.72
C PHE A 363 5.30 0.40 22.89
N TYR A 364 5.97 -0.74 22.79
CA TYR A 364 7.43 -0.85 22.79
C TYR A 364 7.95 -0.80 21.36
N ALA A 365 8.88 0.10 21.11
CA ALA A 365 9.48 0.33 19.81
C ALA A 365 11.01 0.40 19.93
N ARG A 366 11.71 0.60 18.83
CA ARG A 366 13.18 0.59 18.78
C ARG A 366 13.88 1.30 19.95
N ASP A 367 13.36 2.44 20.40
CA ASP A 367 13.98 3.24 21.46
C ASP A 367 13.84 2.62 22.87
N ASP A 368 12.99 1.61 23.04
CA ASP A 368 12.82 0.88 24.30
C ASP A 368 13.78 -0.32 24.41
N TYR A 369 14.42 -0.73 23.33
CA TYR A 369 15.35 -1.84 23.27
C TYR A 369 16.80 -1.38 23.41
N SER A 370 17.63 -2.20 24.06
CA SER A 370 19.07 -1.99 24.06
C SER A 370 19.63 -2.30 22.68
N LEU A 371 20.45 -1.39 22.17
CA LEU A 371 21.20 -1.57 20.92
C LEU A 371 22.67 -1.95 21.19
N GLU A 372 23.01 -2.18 22.45
CA GLU A 372 24.33 -2.68 22.90
C GLU A 372 24.23 -4.20 23.08
N ASP A 373 25.29 -4.91 22.74
CA ASP A 373 25.39 -6.37 22.85
C ASP A 373 24.28 -7.14 22.10
N THR A 374 23.79 -6.60 20.98
CA THR A 374 22.85 -7.29 20.08
C THR A 374 23.55 -8.32 19.22
N TYR A 375 22.80 -9.32 18.79
CA TYR A 375 23.26 -10.38 17.88
C TYR A 375 23.84 -9.83 16.57
N MET A 376 23.35 -8.66 16.17
CA MET A 376 23.80 -7.93 14.99
C MET A 376 23.97 -6.45 15.37
N GLU A 377 25.11 -5.84 14.98
CA GLU A 377 25.35 -4.43 15.20
C GLU A 377 24.31 -3.58 14.47
N VAL A 378 23.54 -2.79 15.24
CA VAL A 378 22.47 -1.95 14.69
C VAL A 378 23.04 -0.64 14.20
N GLU A 379 23.28 -0.53 12.90
CA GLU A 379 23.62 0.73 12.27
C GLU A 379 22.44 1.71 12.23
N LYS A 380 22.70 3.01 12.20
CA LYS A 380 21.65 4.05 12.16
C LYS A 380 20.77 3.98 10.91
N THR A 381 21.22 3.30 9.87
CA THR A 381 20.53 3.13 8.59
C THR A 381 19.73 1.83 8.49
N THR A 382 19.76 0.96 9.50
CA THR A 382 19.03 -0.31 9.51
C THR A 382 17.56 -0.10 9.84
N LEU A 383 16.72 -1.06 9.43
CA LEU A 383 15.27 -1.07 9.67
C LEU A 383 14.87 -1.08 11.14
N GLY A 384 15.79 -1.41 12.04
CA GLY A 384 15.48 -1.49 13.46
C GLY A 384 16.39 -2.46 14.20
N ILE A 385 15.87 -3.14 15.22
CA ILE A 385 16.49 -4.28 15.88
C ILE A 385 16.05 -5.57 15.17
N ASN A 386 16.96 -6.53 14.96
CA ASN A 386 16.64 -7.81 14.35
C ASN A 386 15.68 -8.63 15.23
N ASP A 387 14.96 -9.57 14.63
CA ASP A 387 13.87 -10.28 15.31
C ASP A 387 14.35 -11.17 16.46
N TYR A 388 15.58 -11.66 16.44
CA TYR A 388 16.12 -12.46 17.55
C TYR A 388 16.28 -11.61 18.82
N ASP A 389 16.96 -10.47 18.71
CA ASP A 389 17.14 -9.55 19.84
C ASP A 389 15.83 -8.90 20.24
N PHE A 390 14.95 -8.62 19.28
CA PHE A 390 13.61 -8.12 19.50
C PHE A 390 12.78 -9.06 20.40
N PHE A 391 12.65 -10.33 20.02
CA PHE A 391 11.93 -11.29 20.84
C PHE A 391 12.60 -11.52 22.20
N LYS A 392 13.93 -11.67 22.21
CA LYS A 392 14.69 -11.88 23.44
C LYS A 392 14.48 -10.77 24.48
N GLN A 393 14.57 -9.52 24.06
CA GLN A 393 14.39 -8.38 24.96
C GLN A 393 12.91 -8.12 25.30
N SER A 394 11.99 -8.47 24.41
CA SER A 394 10.55 -8.36 24.67
C SER A 394 10.10 -9.25 25.83
N LEU A 395 10.78 -10.36 26.09
CA LEU A 395 10.51 -11.24 27.25
C LEU A 395 10.68 -10.51 28.57
N ASP A 396 11.63 -9.58 28.70
CA ASP A 396 11.82 -8.78 29.91
C ASP A 396 10.63 -7.83 30.15
N PHE A 397 9.95 -7.38 29.12
CA PHE A 397 8.73 -6.58 29.23
C PHE A 397 7.52 -7.46 29.59
N ILE A 398 7.44 -8.68 29.02
CA ILE A 398 6.42 -9.67 29.38
C ILE A 398 6.55 -10.06 30.85
N ASP A 399 7.77 -10.33 31.37
CA ASP A 399 8.02 -10.72 32.74
C ASP A 399 7.55 -9.65 33.77
N GLN A 400 7.44 -8.39 33.35
CA GLN A 400 6.97 -7.27 34.18
C GLN A 400 5.48 -6.98 34.01
N THR A 401 4.76 -7.74 33.16
CA THR A 401 3.37 -7.47 32.81
C THR A 401 2.43 -8.35 33.64
N GLU A 402 1.33 -7.76 34.13
CA GLU A 402 0.26 -8.51 34.78
C GLU A 402 -0.47 -9.42 33.82
N GLN A 403 -0.72 -10.67 34.20
CA GLN A 403 -1.50 -11.64 33.41
C GLN A 403 -2.99 -11.55 33.77
N PRO A 404 -3.92 -11.84 32.84
CA PRO A 404 -3.62 -12.18 31.46
C PRO A 404 -3.17 -10.97 30.62
N PHE A 405 -2.31 -11.18 29.66
CA PHE A 405 -1.89 -10.13 28.72
C PHE A 405 -2.20 -10.48 27.26
N PHE A 406 -2.35 -9.45 26.45
CA PHE A 406 -2.38 -9.50 24.99
C PHE A 406 -1.12 -8.83 24.46
N GLY A 407 -0.25 -9.59 23.82
CA GLY A 407 0.97 -9.11 23.16
C GLY A 407 0.86 -9.19 21.64
N PHE A 408 0.97 -8.05 20.97
CA PHE A 408 1.00 -7.95 19.50
C PHE A 408 2.42 -7.63 19.01
N PHE A 409 3.04 -8.57 18.31
CA PHE A 409 4.43 -8.52 17.87
C PHE A 409 4.50 -8.35 16.36
N ILE A 410 5.24 -7.35 15.89
CA ILE A 410 5.47 -7.06 14.47
C ILE A 410 6.95 -7.22 14.18
N THR A 411 7.31 -8.22 13.37
CA THR A 411 8.71 -8.50 12.99
C THR A 411 9.22 -7.55 11.90
N VAL A 412 10.52 -7.54 11.64
CA VAL A 412 11.15 -6.65 10.64
C VAL A 412 12.28 -7.29 9.84
N THR A 413 12.87 -8.39 10.28
CA THR A 413 14.10 -8.94 9.68
C THR A 413 13.92 -9.30 8.22
N SER A 414 12.79 -9.90 7.86
CA SER A 414 12.44 -10.32 6.51
C SER A 414 11.80 -9.22 5.65
N HIS A 415 12.06 -7.94 5.98
CA HIS A 415 11.67 -6.83 5.13
C HIS A 415 12.64 -6.65 3.96
N THR A 416 12.13 -6.31 2.79
CA THR A 416 12.96 -6.01 1.62
C THR A 416 14.00 -4.90 1.93
N PRO A 417 15.29 -5.00 1.53
CA PRO A 417 15.88 -5.92 0.55
C PRO A 417 16.29 -7.30 1.10
N PHE A 418 15.82 -7.71 2.27
CA PHE A 418 16.02 -9.00 2.92
C PHE A 418 17.44 -9.25 3.47
N ASP A 419 18.30 -8.25 3.48
CA ASP A 419 19.71 -8.35 3.91
C ASP A 419 19.94 -8.03 5.40
N PHE A 420 18.85 -7.98 6.20
CA PHE A 420 18.88 -7.63 7.62
C PHE A 420 18.98 -8.85 8.53
N TYR A 421 20.02 -9.67 8.35
CA TYR A 421 20.35 -10.82 9.18
C TYR A 421 21.88 -10.91 9.40
N PRO A 422 22.36 -11.57 10.49
CA PRO A 422 23.79 -11.72 10.74
C PRO A 422 24.43 -12.64 9.68
N PRO A 423 25.56 -12.29 9.06
CA PRO A 423 26.21 -13.13 8.05
C PRO A 423 26.62 -14.51 8.54
N GLU A 424 26.87 -14.68 9.83
CA GLU A 424 27.16 -15.97 10.48
C GLU A 424 25.94 -16.90 10.56
N GLU A 425 24.75 -16.38 10.35
CA GLU A 425 23.49 -17.13 10.37
C GLU A 425 23.05 -17.62 8.98
N GLN A 426 23.87 -17.37 7.97
CA GLN A 426 23.61 -17.90 6.62
C GLN A 426 23.51 -19.42 6.61
N VAL A 427 22.45 -19.93 6.04
CA VAL A 427 22.21 -21.38 5.84
C VAL A 427 23.00 -21.85 4.63
N GLU A 428 23.90 -22.84 4.81
CA GLU A 428 24.82 -23.28 3.75
C GLU A 428 24.09 -23.70 2.45
N ALA A 429 22.94 -24.36 2.57
CA ALA A 429 22.18 -24.82 1.41
C ALA A 429 21.63 -23.70 0.53
N PHE A 430 21.43 -22.48 1.07
CA PHE A 430 20.87 -21.35 0.31
C PHE A 430 21.95 -20.56 -0.44
N LYS A 431 23.22 -20.73 -0.11
CA LYS A 431 24.36 -20.07 -0.79
C LYS A 431 24.54 -20.49 -2.24
N ASP A 432 23.88 -21.59 -2.65
CA ASP A 432 23.89 -22.04 -4.05
C ASP A 432 22.83 -21.33 -4.92
N ILE A 433 22.03 -20.41 -4.34
CA ILE A 433 21.05 -19.60 -5.06
C ILE A 433 21.80 -18.50 -5.82
N ASP A 434 21.66 -18.46 -7.15
CA ASP A 434 22.38 -17.49 -7.99
C ASP A 434 21.85 -16.06 -7.83
N ASN A 435 20.55 -15.91 -7.54
CA ASN A 435 19.93 -14.60 -7.36
C ASN A 435 20.06 -14.12 -5.91
N GLN A 436 20.84 -13.04 -5.70
CA GLN A 436 21.12 -12.49 -4.37
C GLN A 436 19.86 -12.10 -3.59
N LEU A 437 18.82 -11.57 -4.26
CA LEU A 437 17.59 -11.17 -3.58
C LEU A 437 16.86 -12.38 -3.00
N VAL A 438 16.84 -13.49 -3.75
CA VAL A 438 16.22 -14.75 -3.30
C VAL A 438 17.06 -15.40 -2.20
N GLU A 439 18.39 -15.40 -2.34
CA GLU A 439 19.31 -15.88 -1.31
C GLU A 439 19.09 -15.14 0.00
N ASP A 440 19.12 -13.80 -0.02
CA ASP A 440 18.93 -12.97 1.16
C ASP A 440 17.53 -13.18 1.78
N PHE A 441 16.51 -13.33 0.97
CA PHE A 441 15.15 -13.62 1.45
C PHE A 441 15.11 -14.94 2.23
N PHE A 442 15.68 -16.01 1.71
CA PHE A 442 15.68 -17.30 2.39
C PHE A 442 16.48 -17.27 3.69
N HIS A 443 17.60 -16.57 3.71
CA HIS A 443 18.39 -16.37 4.94
C HIS A 443 17.63 -15.55 5.98
N SER A 444 16.98 -14.46 5.59
CA SER A 444 16.24 -13.60 6.51
C SER A 444 15.03 -14.31 7.13
N ILE A 445 14.30 -15.09 6.31
CA ILE A 445 13.19 -15.92 6.79
C ILE A 445 13.68 -17.01 7.76
N ALA A 446 14.78 -17.70 7.43
CA ALA A 446 15.35 -18.72 8.30
C ALA A 446 15.85 -18.15 9.63
N PHE A 447 16.40 -16.95 9.61
CA PHE A 447 16.82 -16.28 10.83
C PHE A 447 15.63 -15.84 11.70
N THR A 448 14.54 -15.38 11.11
CA THR A 448 13.29 -15.07 11.85
C THR A 448 12.65 -16.35 12.42
N ASP A 449 12.67 -17.48 11.68
CA ASP A 449 12.18 -18.77 12.17
C ASP A 449 13.00 -19.27 13.40
N LYS A 450 14.34 -19.09 13.35
CA LYS A 450 15.23 -19.34 14.51
C LYS A 450 14.92 -18.44 15.69
N ALA A 451 14.63 -17.18 15.44
CA ALA A 451 14.25 -16.23 16.49
C ALA A 451 12.92 -16.63 17.15
N LEU A 452 11.98 -17.13 16.37
CA LEU A 452 10.70 -17.65 16.83
C LEU A 452 10.89 -18.92 17.69
N GLU A 453 11.74 -19.84 17.25
CA GLU A 453 12.10 -21.05 18.03
C GLU A 453 12.66 -20.67 19.42
N MET A 454 13.59 -19.73 19.47
CA MET A 454 14.13 -19.22 20.73
C MET A 454 13.03 -18.62 21.60
N PHE A 455 12.15 -17.80 21.03
CA PHE A 455 11.07 -17.16 21.75
C PHE A 455 10.10 -18.16 22.38
N PHE A 456 9.68 -19.20 21.64
CA PHE A 456 8.85 -20.27 22.16
C PHE A 456 9.54 -21.08 23.27
N SER A 457 10.84 -21.38 23.11
CA SER A 457 11.64 -22.09 24.11
C SER A 457 11.75 -21.28 25.40
N GLU A 458 11.94 -19.99 25.31
CA GLU A 458 12.01 -19.08 26.46
C GLU A 458 10.65 -18.90 27.17
N LEU A 459 9.54 -18.85 26.42
CA LEU A 459 8.20 -18.86 27.00
C LEU A 459 7.89 -20.17 27.71
N GLU A 460 8.35 -21.31 27.20
CA GLU A 460 8.23 -22.60 27.87
C GLU A 460 9.05 -22.64 29.16
N ALA A 461 10.28 -22.14 29.15
CA ALA A 461 11.13 -22.06 30.34
C ALA A 461 10.53 -21.15 31.44
N ARG A 462 9.70 -20.17 31.03
CA ARG A 462 8.94 -19.29 31.96
C ARG A 462 7.59 -19.89 32.38
N GLY A 463 7.22 -21.05 31.85
CA GLY A 463 5.92 -21.68 32.11
C GLY A 463 4.73 -20.93 31.53
N LEU A 464 4.94 -20.08 30.50
CA LEU A 464 3.90 -19.29 29.85
C LEU A 464 3.31 -19.96 28.62
N LYS A 465 4.04 -20.90 27.98
CA LYS A 465 3.67 -21.49 26.69
C LYS A 465 2.31 -22.19 26.72
N GLU A 466 2.05 -23.00 27.74
CA GLU A 466 0.82 -23.81 27.83
C GLU A 466 -0.42 -23.00 28.23
N ASP A 467 -0.24 -21.80 28.79
CA ASP A 467 -1.32 -20.88 29.15
C ASP A 467 -1.36 -19.66 28.20
N THR A 468 -0.99 -19.88 26.94
CA THR A 468 -0.95 -18.83 25.92
C THR A 468 -1.59 -19.30 24.63
N LEU A 469 -2.53 -18.50 24.12
CA LEU A 469 -3.09 -18.60 22.79
C LEU A 469 -2.16 -17.90 21.79
N PHE A 470 -1.57 -18.64 20.87
CA PHE A 470 -0.70 -18.09 19.83
C PHE A 470 -1.42 -17.98 18.51
N LEU A 471 -1.26 -16.84 17.85
CA LEU A 471 -1.62 -16.62 16.45
C LEU A 471 -0.38 -16.11 15.70
N ILE A 472 -0.04 -16.76 14.61
CA ILE A 472 1.08 -16.36 13.74
C ILE A 472 0.54 -16.22 12.33
N TYR A 473 0.69 -15.03 11.74
CA TYR A 473 0.28 -14.75 10.37
C TYR A 473 1.27 -13.78 9.71
N SER A 474 1.22 -13.63 8.39
CA SER A 474 2.04 -12.64 7.68
C SER A 474 1.23 -11.40 7.33
N ASP A 475 1.90 -10.25 7.22
CA ASP A 475 1.28 -9.02 6.74
C ASP A 475 1.05 -9.02 5.22
N HIS A 476 1.96 -9.63 4.44
CA HIS A 476 1.87 -9.81 2.97
C HIS A 476 2.90 -10.83 2.48
N GLU A 477 2.82 -11.19 1.19
CA GLU A 477 3.87 -11.97 0.52
C GLU A 477 5.11 -11.11 0.25
N SER A 478 6.26 -11.78 0.04
CA SER A 478 7.53 -11.15 -0.34
C SER A 478 7.47 -10.41 -1.68
N ALA A 479 6.51 -10.75 -2.53
CA ALA A 479 6.34 -10.27 -3.90
C ALA A 479 7.57 -10.51 -4.81
N ILE A 480 8.37 -11.55 -4.52
CA ILE A 480 9.51 -11.94 -5.35
C ILE A 480 9.02 -12.65 -6.62
N GLU A 481 9.49 -12.18 -7.79
CA GLU A 481 9.24 -12.78 -9.11
C GLU A 481 10.57 -13.02 -9.82
N GLU A 482 11.33 -14.02 -9.36
CA GLU A 482 12.62 -14.42 -9.92
C GLU A 482 12.58 -15.86 -10.43
N GLU A 483 13.56 -16.26 -11.25
CA GLU A 483 13.59 -17.60 -11.86
C GLU A 483 13.73 -18.70 -10.79
N GLU A 484 14.55 -18.46 -9.76
CA GLU A 484 14.84 -19.41 -8.68
C GLU A 484 13.70 -19.53 -7.67
N TYR A 485 12.96 -18.46 -7.48
CA TYR A 485 11.81 -18.40 -6.57
C TYR A 485 10.83 -17.33 -6.97
N THR A 486 9.59 -17.73 -7.09
CA THR A 486 8.48 -16.80 -7.30
C THR A 486 7.44 -17.05 -6.22
N SER A 487 7.14 -16.04 -5.40
CA SER A 487 6.11 -16.14 -4.37
C SER A 487 4.74 -16.28 -5.03
N PHE A 488 4.34 -15.31 -5.72
CA PHE A 488 3.25 -15.25 -6.69
C PHE A 488 3.39 -13.90 -7.43
N ARG A 489 2.87 -13.80 -8.65
CA ARG A 489 2.93 -12.51 -9.35
C ARG A 489 2.10 -11.48 -8.60
N ASP A 490 2.75 -10.42 -8.15
CA ASP A 490 2.08 -9.33 -7.45
C ASP A 490 1.03 -8.61 -8.33
N PHE A 491 1.22 -8.66 -9.65
CA PHE A 491 0.31 -8.05 -10.63
C PHE A 491 -0.19 -9.03 -11.68
N ASN A 492 -1.48 -8.94 -12.02
CA ASN A 492 -2.00 -9.53 -13.24
C ASN A 492 -1.56 -8.67 -14.44
N LEU A 493 -0.64 -9.18 -15.27
CA LEU A 493 -0.05 -8.43 -16.38
C LEU A 493 -1.05 -8.03 -17.47
N GLU A 494 -2.13 -8.80 -17.63
CA GLU A 494 -3.16 -8.49 -18.65
C GLU A 494 -3.99 -7.25 -18.27
N ARG A 495 -4.21 -7.03 -16.95
CA ARG A 495 -5.05 -5.95 -16.43
C ARG A 495 -4.35 -4.99 -15.50
N ASN A 496 -3.08 -5.22 -15.19
CA ASN A 496 -2.30 -4.42 -14.23
C ASN A 496 -2.99 -4.30 -12.86
N ILE A 497 -3.47 -5.43 -12.34
CA ILE A 497 -4.21 -5.51 -11.08
C ILE A 497 -3.33 -6.18 -10.04
N LYS A 498 -3.20 -5.55 -8.88
CA LYS A 498 -2.52 -6.14 -7.71
C LYS A 498 -3.26 -7.41 -7.30
N GLN A 499 -2.52 -8.50 -7.12
CA GLN A 499 -3.10 -9.77 -6.72
C GLN A 499 -3.28 -9.83 -5.19
N PRO A 500 -4.29 -10.53 -4.65
CA PRO A 500 -4.37 -10.82 -3.23
C PRO A 500 -3.18 -11.66 -2.77
N HIS A 501 -2.53 -11.25 -1.71
CA HIS A 501 -1.38 -11.94 -1.14
C HIS A 501 -1.84 -13.15 -0.31
N HIS A 502 -1.31 -14.32 -0.61
CA HIS A 502 -1.58 -15.57 0.09
C HIS A 502 -0.57 -15.79 1.20
N ILE A 503 -1.04 -15.81 2.41
CA ILE A 503 -0.22 -15.83 3.62
C ILE A 503 -0.63 -17.00 4.53
N PRO A 504 0.27 -17.52 5.38
CA PRO A 504 -0.10 -18.52 6.37
C PRO A 504 -0.86 -17.88 7.56
N LEU A 505 -1.74 -18.67 8.18
CA LEU A 505 -2.25 -18.42 9.52
C LEU A 505 -2.14 -19.69 10.35
N ILE A 506 -1.51 -19.58 11.51
CA ILE A 506 -1.28 -20.66 12.47
C ILE A 506 -1.90 -20.25 13.81
N ILE A 507 -2.76 -21.08 14.37
CA ILE A 507 -3.35 -20.90 15.70
C ILE A 507 -3.00 -22.06 16.59
N LYS A 508 -2.42 -21.79 17.77
CA LYS A 508 -1.99 -22.84 18.70
C LYS A 508 -2.44 -22.53 20.14
N HIS A 509 -3.06 -23.51 20.75
CA HIS A 509 -3.31 -23.61 22.19
C HIS A 509 -3.53 -25.08 22.52
N PRO A 510 -3.21 -25.56 23.76
CA PRO A 510 -3.44 -26.97 24.13
C PRO A 510 -4.88 -27.45 23.97
N ASP A 511 -5.87 -26.59 24.13
CA ASP A 511 -7.30 -26.91 23.98
C ASP A 511 -7.78 -26.95 22.52
N ILE A 512 -6.94 -26.56 21.57
CA ILE A 512 -7.27 -26.54 20.13
C ILE A 512 -6.72 -27.78 19.46
N GLU A 513 -7.60 -28.59 18.87
CA GLU A 513 -7.18 -29.76 18.11
C GLU A 513 -6.39 -29.35 16.85
N PRO A 514 -5.20 -29.90 16.64
CA PRO A 514 -4.42 -29.64 15.43
C PRO A 514 -5.17 -30.08 14.17
N GLY A 515 -5.01 -29.33 13.09
CA GLY A 515 -5.67 -29.65 11.84
C GLY A 515 -5.43 -28.61 10.74
N ILE A 516 -5.98 -28.86 9.55
CA ILE A 516 -5.90 -27.96 8.41
C ILE A 516 -7.30 -27.47 8.05
N ILE A 517 -7.49 -26.17 8.03
CA ILE A 517 -8.73 -25.48 7.60
C ILE A 517 -8.49 -24.93 6.19
N ASN A 518 -9.36 -25.32 5.25
CA ASN A 518 -9.29 -24.88 3.85
C ASN A 518 -10.27 -23.75 3.51
N THR A 519 -11.08 -23.32 4.47
CA THR A 519 -12.03 -22.20 4.26
C THR A 519 -11.26 -20.91 4.01
N THR A 520 -11.68 -20.18 2.98
CA THR A 520 -11.05 -18.89 2.63
C THR A 520 -11.29 -17.88 3.73
N GLY A 521 -10.20 -17.31 4.24
CA GLY A 521 -10.20 -16.26 5.26
C GLY A 521 -9.25 -15.12 4.94
N THR A 522 -9.37 -14.05 5.73
CA THR A 522 -8.51 -12.87 5.62
C THR A 522 -8.24 -12.24 6.98
N ILE A 523 -7.29 -11.34 7.04
CA ILE A 523 -6.86 -10.69 8.31
C ILE A 523 -8.02 -10.02 9.05
N THR A 524 -9.05 -9.52 8.37
CA THR A 524 -10.25 -8.96 9.02
C THR A 524 -10.99 -9.97 9.90
N ASP A 525 -10.79 -11.26 9.66
CA ASP A 525 -11.45 -12.35 10.37
C ASP A 525 -10.75 -12.73 11.69
N LEU A 526 -9.52 -12.24 11.91
CA LEU A 526 -8.71 -12.63 13.08
C LEU A 526 -9.32 -12.13 14.42
N ALA A 527 -9.76 -10.88 14.49
CA ALA A 527 -10.35 -10.37 15.71
C ALA A 527 -11.63 -11.12 16.12
N PRO A 528 -12.63 -11.33 15.25
CA PRO A 528 -13.78 -12.19 15.56
C PRO A 528 -13.38 -13.62 15.96
N THR A 529 -12.36 -14.20 15.31
CA THR A 529 -11.87 -15.54 15.61
C THR A 529 -11.27 -15.63 17.03
N ILE A 530 -10.46 -14.64 17.43
CA ILE A 530 -9.92 -14.58 18.81
C ILE A 530 -11.06 -14.47 19.81
N LEU A 531 -12.03 -13.59 19.56
CA LEU A 531 -13.18 -13.41 20.47
C LEU A 531 -14.01 -14.70 20.58
N ASP A 532 -14.18 -15.44 19.48
CA ASP A 532 -14.87 -16.73 19.46
C ASP A 532 -14.11 -17.80 20.27
N LEU A 533 -12.80 -17.93 20.03
CA LEU A 533 -11.93 -18.83 20.79
C LEU A 533 -12.04 -18.59 22.29
N LEU A 534 -12.12 -17.34 22.72
CA LEU A 534 -12.25 -16.93 24.12
C LEU A 534 -13.68 -16.99 24.65
N GLY A 535 -14.68 -17.29 23.82
CA GLY A 535 -16.10 -17.29 24.21
C GLY A 535 -16.67 -15.89 24.49
N ILE A 536 -16.06 -14.82 23.96
CA ILE A 536 -16.54 -13.44 24.04
C ILE A 536 -17.57 -13.23 22.92
N ARG A 537 -18.86 -13.16 23.31
CA ARG A 537 -19.97 -13.28 22.35
C ARG A 537 -20.42 -11.98 21.72
N ASN A 538 -20.25 -10.88 22.43
CA ASN A 538 -20.66 -9.58 21.93
C ASN A 538 -19.51 -8.96 21.14
N ILE A 539 -19.56 -9.15 19.82
CA ILE A 539 -18.64 -8.46 18.90
C ILE A 539 -19.28 -7.13 18.47
N PRO A 540 -18.47 -6.09 18.22
CA PRO A 540 -18.98 -4.81 17.72
C PRO A 540 -19.70 -4.99 16.36
N ASP A 541 -20.82 -4.30 16.20
CA ASP A 541 -21.58 -4.30 14.92
C ASP A 541 -20.72 -3.84 13.74
N GLU A 542 -19.70 -2.99 14.01
CA GLU A 542 -18.78 -2.47 12.99
C GLU A 542 -17.81 -3.53 12.45
N PHE A 543 -17.58 -4.65 13.14
CA PHE A 543 -16.64 -5.68 12.68
C PHE A 543 -17.14 -6.32 11.40
N ALA A 544 -16.35 -6.23 10.33
CA ALA A 544 -16.70 -6.76 9.02
C ALA A 544 -16.30 -8.24 8.83
N GLY A 545 -15.30 -8.70 9.58
CA GLY A 545 -14.81 -10.08 9.57
C GLY A 545 -15.77 -11.07 10.24
N TRP A 546 -15.48 -12.36 10.11
CA TRP A 546 -16.21 -13.48 10.70
C TRP A 546 -15.27 -14.37 11.49
N SER A 547 -15.80 -15.15 12.42
CA SER A 547 -15.00 -16.21 13.00
C SER A 547 -14.64 -17.26 11.94
N LEU A 548 -13.35 -17.57 11.80
CA LEU A 548 -12.87 -18.63 10.90
C LEU A 548 -13.28 -20.04 11.36
N LEU A 549 -13.74 -20.17 12.62
CA LEU A 549 -14.26 -21.43 13.16
C LEU A 549 -15.64 -21.80 12.61
N GLU A 550 -16.34 -20.83 12.00
CA GLU A 550 -17.66 -21.10 11.40
C GLU A 550 -17.58 -21.89 10.08
N GLU A 551 -16.40 -22.07 9.49
CA GLU A 551 -16.16 -22.76 8.21
C GLU A 551 -17.15 -22.38 7.08
N LYS A 552 -17.57 -21.11 7.08
CA LYS A 552 -18.55 -20.59 6.11
C LYS A 552 -17.85 -20.07 4.87
N GLU A 553 -18.18 -20.65 3.72
CA GLU A 553 -17.67 -20.16 2.44
C GLU A 553 -18.34 -18.84 2.07
N ARG A 554 -17.55 -17.77 1.89
CA ARG A 554 -18.02 -16.43 1.58
C ARG A 554 -17.05 -15.66 0.68
N PRO A 555 -17.53 -14.63 -0.06
CA PRO A 555 -16.65 -13.72 -0.78
C PRO A 555 -15.74 -12.94 0.18
N VAL A 556 -14.45 -12.87 -0.13
CA VAL A 556 -13.46 -12.06 0.56
C VAL A 556 -13.18 -10.82 -0.29
N LEU A 557 -13.22 -9.64 0.33
CA LEU A 557 -13.07 -8.36 -0.36
C LEU A 557 -11.66 -7.80 -0.17
N PHE A 558 -11.15 -7.13 -1.22
CA PHE A 558 -9.93 -6.32 -1.19
C PHE A 558 -10.26 -4.99 -1.86
N LEU A 559 -10.26 -3.90 -1.08
CA LEU A 559 -10.70 -2.60 -1.55
C LEU A 559 -9.55 -1.81 -2.19
N HIS A 560 -8.90 -2.44 -3.18
CA HIS A 560 -7.95 -1.81 -4.08
C HIS A 560 -8.62 -0.75 -4.96
N GLU A 561 -7.90 -0.19 -5.90
CA GLU A 561 -8.42 0.78 -6.85
C GLU A 561 -9.67 0.26 -7.60
N ALA A 562 -9.56 -0.93 -8.21
CA ALA A 562 -10.72 -1.73 -8.58
C ALA A 562 -11.00 -2.69 -7.42
N PRO A 563 -12.18 -2.64 -6.80
CA PRO A 563 -12.52 -3.60 -5.76
C PRO A 563 -12.41 -5.02 -6.28
N GLN A 564 -11.81 -5.89 -5.48
CA GLN A 564 -11.57 -7.28 -5.82
C GLN A 564 -12.35 -8.19 -4.91
N ILE A 565 -12.73 -9.34 -5.43
CA ILE A 565 -13.48 -10.35 -4.72
C ILE A 565 -12.81 -11.70 -4.97
N LEU A 566 -12.34 -12.33 -3.91
CA LEU A 566 -11.92 -13.72 -3.97
C LEU A 566 -13.07 -14.59 -3.47
N TYR A 567 -13.55 -15.49 -4.31
CA TYR A 567 -14.62 -16.41 -3.97
C TYR A 567 -14.43 -17.75 -4.67
N ARG A 568 -14.45 -18.83 -3.92
CA ARG A 568 -14.22 -20.21 -4.43
C ARG A 568 -12.93 -20.33 -5.24
N ASP A 569 -11.87 -19.75 -4.69
CA ASP A 569 -10.53 -19.65 -5.30
C ASP A 569 -10.53 -18.95 -6.69
N GLN A 570 -11.50 -18.15 -6.99
CA GLN A 570 -11.55 -17.33 -8.19
C GLN A 570 -11.54 -15.86 -7.85
N LEU A 571 -10.71 -15.11 -8.54
CA LEU A 571 -10.60 -13.67 -8.37
C LEU A 571 -11.47 -12.95 -9.39
N TYR A 572 -12.26 -12.00 -8.90
CA TYR A 572 -13.10 -11.09 -9.68
C TYR A 572 -12.70 -9.67 -9.36
N ILE A 573 -12.86 -8.79 -10.33
CA ILE A 573 -12.83 -7.34 -10.15
C ILE A 573 -14.20 -6.77 -10.45
N ILE A 574 -14.53 -5.64 -9.80
CA ILE A 574 -15.75 -4.89 -10.11
C ILE A 574 -15.37 -3.72 -11.00
N GLU A 575 -15.89 -3.72 -12.21
CA GLU A 575 -15.74 -2.63 -13.18
C GLU A 575 -17.10 -2.33 -13.83
N GLN A 576 -17.53 -1.08 -13.79
CA GLN A 576 -18.79 -0.62 -14.41
C GLN A 576 -20.00 -1.48 -14.00
N ASP A 577 -20.11 -1.81 -12.71
CA ASP A 577 -21.13 -2.68 -12.14
C ASP A 577 -21.11 -4.14 -12.65
N GLU A 578 -20.06 -4.55 -13.35
CA GLU A 578 -19.86 -5.93 -13.78
C GLU A 578 -18.78 -6.63 -12.93
N PHE A 579 -19.02 -7.90 -12.63
CA PHE A 579 -18.08 -8.79 -11.94
C PHE A 579 -17.27 -9.52 -13.00
N ILE A 580 -16.04 -9.07 -13.21
CA ILE A 580 -15.17 -9.57 -14.26
C ILE A 580 -14.16 -10.53 -13.64
N ARG A 581 -14.19 -11.79 -14.08
CA ARG A 581 -13.21 -12.78 -13.69
C ARG A 581 -11.83 -12.41 -14.23
N VAL A 582 -10.80 -12.50 -13.36
CA VAL A 582 -9.40 -12.26 -13.73
C VAL A 582 -8.56 -13.51 -13.45
N GLY A 583 -7.47 -13.66 -14.20
CA GLY A 583 -6.53 -14.76 -13.94
C GLY A 583 -5.88 -14.59 -12.57
N TYR A 584 -5.97 -15.63 -11.76
CA TYR A 584 -5.40 -15.68 -10.41
C TYR A 584 -4.93 -17.10 -10.13
N ARG A 585 -3.66 -17.29 -9.86
CA ARG A 585 -3.00 -18.61 -9.71
C ARG A 585 -3.32 -19.55 -10.90
N GLU A 586 -2.79 -20.75 -10.94
CA GLU A 586 -3.06 -21.72 -12.04
C GLU A 586 -4.48 -22.31 -11.92
N GLN A 587 -5.48 -21.53 -12.23
CA GLN A 587 -6.90 -21.93 -12.16
C GLN A 587 -7.39 -22.51 -13.48
N THR A 588 -6.73 -23.55 -13.96
CA THR A 588 -7.20 -24.30 -15.14
C THR A 588 -8.42 -25.15 -14.77
N GLY A 589 -9.57 -24.85 -15.36
CA GLY A 589 -10.73 -25.74 -15.37
C GLY A 589 -11.86 -25.46 -14.37
N LYS A 590 -11.79 -24.47 -13.49
CA LYS A 590 -12.92 -24.11 -12.59
C LYS A 590 -14.00 -23.33 -13.36
N GLN A 591 -15.27 -23.68 -13.13
CA GLN A 591 -16.42 -22.96 -13.69
C GLN A 591 -16.49 -21.55 -13.10
N GLU A 592 -16.91 -20.60 -13.92
CA GLU A 592 -17.26 -19.25 -13.48
C GLU A 592 -18.34 -19.30 -12.41
N VAL A 593 -18.21 -18.47 -11.36
CA VAL A 593 -19.18 -18.41 -10.27
C VAL A 593 -20.20 -17.34 -10.60
N ASP A 594 -21.48 -17.72 -10.60
CA ASP A 594 -22.57 -16.75 -10.64
C ASP A 594 -22.86 -16.23 -9.24
N PHE A 595 -22.67 -14.93 -9.04
CA PHE A 595 -23.10 -14.25 -7.81
C PHE A 595 -24.61 -14.02 -7.86
N SER A 596 -25.32 -14.41 -6.78
CA SER A 596 -26.72 -14.06 -6.64
C SER A 596 -26.89 -12.53 -6.51
N GLU A 597 -28.06 -12.01 -6.83
CA GLU A 597 -28.35 -10.57 -6.67
C GLU A 597 -28.23 -10.11 -5.20
N GLU A 598 -28.51 -10.98 -4.25
CA GLU A 598 -28.32 -10.75 -2.82
C GLU A 598 -26.81 -10.59 -2.50
N GLN A 599 -25.97 -11.52 -2.94
CA GLN A 599 -24.51 -11.43 -2.77
C GLN A 599 -23.92 -10.17 -3.40
N LYS A 600 -24.36 -9.80 -4.60
CA LYS A 600 -23.94 -8.55 -5.24
C LYS A 600 -24.35 -7.33 -4.42
N SER A 601 -25.60 -7.31 -3.93
CA SER A 601 -26.12 -6.25 -3.08
C SER A 601 -25.29 -6.08 -1.81
N ASP A 602 -24.97 -7.18 -1.13
CA ASP A 602 -24.18 -7.18 0.11
C ASP A 602 -22.74 -6.71 -0.13
N ILE A 603 -22.13 -7.13 -1.25
CA ILE A 603 -20.80 -6.70 -1.66
C ILE A 603 -20.78 -5.19 -1.89
N TYR A 604 -21.72 -4.65 -2.69
CA TYR A 604 -21.79 -3.21 -2.93
C TYR A 604 -22.06 -2.41 -1.66
N ALA A 605 -22.98 -2.88 -0.83
CA ALA A 605 -23.30 -2.25 0.44
C ALA A 605 -22.07 -2.22 1.38
N THR A 606 -21.29 -3.30 1.40
CA THR A 606 -20.03 -3.37 2.18
C THR A 606 -18.99 -2.37 1.66
N ILE A 607 -18.78 -2.31 0.35
CA ILE A 607 -17.86 -1.36 -0.28
C ILE A 607 -18.26 0.07 0.03
N ASP A 608 -19.54 0.40 -0.14
CA ASP A 608 -20.08 1.73 0.12
C ASP A 608 -19.95 2.12 1.59
N TYR A 609 -20.26 1.20 2.50
CA TYR A 609 -20.09 1.41 3.94
C TYR A 609 -18.63 1.71 4.29
N MET A 610 -17.67 0.91 3.82
CA MET A 610 -16.25 1.13 4.09
C MET A 610 -15.78 2.48 3.53
N ARG A 611 -16.17 2.82 2.31
CA ARG A 611 -15.85 4.13 1.72
C ARG A 611 -16.45 5.29 2.50
N GLN A 612 -17.67 5.17 2.96
CA GLN A 612 -18.31 6.18 3.82
C GLN A 612 -17.58 6.31 5.15
N LEU A 613 -17.27 5.19 5.79
CA LEU A 613 -16.60 5.16 7.08
C LEU A 613 -15.25 5.90 7.06
N PHE A 614 -14.47 5.75 5.99
CA PHE A 614 -13.13 6.33 5.88
C PHE A 614 -13.09 7.71 5.22
N PHE A 615 -13.97 8.02 4.29
CA PHE A 615 -13.88 9.27 3.54
C PHE A 615 -14.80 10.38 4.02
N MET A 616 -15.78 10.10 4.87
CA MET A 616 -16.85 11.05 5.18
C MET A 616 -16.76 11.72 6.55
N ASP A 617 -16.22 11.09 7.62
CA ASP A 617 -16.40 11.66 8.97
C ASP A 617 -15.20 11.60 9.93
N ARG A 618 -14.13 10.88 9.65
CA ARG A 618 -13.09 10.57 10.65
C ARG A 618 -11.71 11.19 10.35
N ARG A 619 -11.63 12.19 9.50
CA ARG A 619 -10.33 12.81 9.15
C ARG A 619 -9.76 13.62 10.30
N ARG A 620 -8.47 13.41 10.58
CA ARG A 620 -7.68 14.31 11.43
C ARG A 620 -7.59 15.67 10.76
N HIS A 621 -7.89 16.74 11.51
CA HIS A 621 -7.68 18.13 11.11
C HIS A 621 -6.27 18.57 11.48
#